data_d377fbd30a7336b0ba22dc4729116db0
#
_entry.id   d377fbd30a7336b0ba22dc4729116db0
#
_cell.length_a   1.000
_cell.length_b   1.000
_cell.length_c   1.000
_cell.angle_alpha   90.00
_cell.angle_beta   90.00
_cell.angle_gamma   90.00
#
_symmetry.space_group_name_H-M   'P 1'
#
loop_
_entity.id
_entity.type
_entity.pdbx_description
1 polymer ?
#
loop_
_entity_poly.entity_id
_entity_poly.type
_entity_poly.pdbx_seq_one_letter_code
_entity_poly.pdbx_strand_id
1 'polypeptide(L)'
;MRTFVLDASVALAWFIDDPAPPYAIQISEAMASGKGALVPSLWILEMANGLLMAERRGKLTAAEVDNGLRRLEAVVAAGIEVDALAVPTIREAFAPAQDHQLTAYDAVYLELARREGLPLATLDKSLRTAAAKAGIRAMV
;
A
#
# COMPACT_ATOMS: atom_id res chain seq x y z
N MET A 1 15.06 -3.66 -6.24
CA MET A 1 15.35 -4.11 -4.86
C MET A 1 14.25 -3.66 -3.93
N ARG A 2 13.68 -4.56 -3.18
CA ARG A 2 12.62 -4.24 -2.23
C ARG A 2 13.20 -3.63 -0.96
N THR A 3 12.81 -2.42 -0.66
CA THR A 3 13.34 -1.66 0.47
C THR A 3 12.28 -1.29 1.50
N PHE A 4 11.00 -1.41 1.16
CA PHE A 4 9.89 -1.12 2.07
C PHE A 4 8.60 -1.79 1.59
N VAL A 5 7.64 -1.91 2.50
CA VAL A 5 6.29 -2.37 2.17
C VAL A 5 5.41 -1.14 1.93
N LEU A 6 4.65 -1.15 0.85
CA LEU A 6 3.82 -0.02 0.42
C LEU A 6 2.33 -0.34 0.61
N ASP A 7 1.69 0.36 1.54
CA ASP A 7 0.25 0.26 1.71
C ASP A 7 -0.47 1.02 0.58
N ALA A 8 -1.59 0.49 0.15
CA ALA A 8 -2.40 1.09 -0.92
C ALA A 8 -2.80 2.53 -0.63
N SER A 9 -2.95 2.92 0.63
CA SER A 9 -3.32 4.29 1.01
C SER A 9 -2.35 5.33 0.45
N VAL A 10 -1.06 5.04 0.43
CA VAL A 10 -0.03 5.94 -0.11
C VAL A 10 -0.14 6.02 -1.63
N ALA A 11 -0.19 4.87 -2.29
CA ALA A 11 -0.24 4.80 -3.75
C ALA A 11 -1.55 5.40 -4.31
N LEU A 12 -2.68 5.14 -3.66
CA LEU A 12 -3.96 5.74 -4.06
C LEU A 12 -3.92 7.26 -4.00
N ALA A 13 -3.24 7.82 -3.01
CA ALA A 13 -3.11 9.27 -2.86
C ALA A 13 -2.42 9.91 -4.07
N TRP A 14 -1.50 9.20 -4.74
CA TRP A 14 -0.83 9.73 -5.94
C TRP A 14 -1.80 9.95 -7.10
N PHE A 15 -2.89 9.19 -7.15
CA PHE A 15 -3.82 9.19 -8.28
C PHE A 15 -5.12 9.93 -7.97
N ILE A 16 -5.53 9.99 -6.71
CA ILE A 16 -6.84 10.50 -6.30
C ILE A 16 -6.74 11.90 -5.70
N ASP A 17 -5.72 12.18 -4.92
CA ASP A 17 -5.57 13.44 -4.21
C ASP A 17 -4.74 14.44 -5.02
N ASP A 18 -5.21 15.70 -5.12
CA ASP A 18 -4.51 16.76 -5.81
C ASP A 18 -4.62 18.06 -4.98
N PRO A 19 -3.52 18.49 -4.33
CA PRO A 19 -2.21 17.81 -4.29
C PRO A 19 -2.22 16.58 -3.39
N ALA A 20 -1.32 15.63 -3.69
CA ALA A 20 -1.11 14.49 -2.81
C ALA A 20 -0.49 14.93 -1.48
N PRO A 21 -0.76 14.23 -0.37
CA PRO A 21 -0.11 14.55 0.91
C PRO A 21 1.42 14.52 0.79
N PRO A 22 2.13 15.40 1.53
CA PRO A 22 3.61 15.46 1.45
C PRO A 22 4.29 14.11 1.66
N TYR A 23 3.80 13.28 2.57
CA TYR A 23 4.35 11.95 2.80
C TYR A 23 4.24 11.05 1.56
N ALA A 24 3.08 11.07 0.89
CA ALA A 24 2.90 10.30 -0.34
C ALA A 24 3.86 10.74 -1.44
N ILE A 25 4.09 12.03 -1.57
CA ILE A 25 5.06 12.59 -2.52
C ILE A 25 6.47 12.10 -2.17
N GLN A 26 6.85 12.16 -0.90
CA GLN A 26 8.15 11.70 -0.43
C GLN A 26 8.38 10.22 -0.79
N ILE A 27 7.39 9.38 -0.63
CA ILE A 27 7.50 7.97 -0.99
C ILE A 27 7.65 7.79 -2.52
N SER A 28 6.89 8.55 -3.32
CA SER A 28 7.03 8.49 -4.77
C SER A 28 8.45 8.91 -5.23
N GLU A 29 9.02 9.91 -4.58
CA GLU A 29 10.40 10.35 -4.85
C GLU A 29 11.42 9.28 -4.48
N ALA A 30 11.21 8.58 -3.37
CA ALA A 30 12.05 7.46 -2.98
C ALA A 30 12.02 6.35 -4.03
N MET A 31 10.85 6.04 -4.58
CA MET A 31 10.74 5.05 -5.66
C MET A 31 11.40 5.54 -6.94
N ALA A 32 11.24 6.81 -7.29
CA ALA A 32 11.89 7.41 -8.45
C ALA A 32 13.42 7.35 -8.33
N SER A 33 13.96 7.36 -7.11
CA SER A 33 15.39 7.23 -6.86
C SER A 33 15.88 5.78 -6.86
N GLY A 34 15.01 4.81 -7.15
CA GLY A 34 15.36 3.40 -7.30
C GLY A 34 15.01 2.50 -6.12
N LYS A 35 14.33 3.02 -5.10
CA LYS A 35 13.89 2.19 -3.97
C LYS A 35 12.64 1.40 -4.37
N GLY A 36 12.74 0.09 -4.38
CA GLY A 36 11.63 -0.80 -4.75
C GLY A 36 10.69 -1.06 -3.59
N ALA A 37 9.41 -1.20 -3.90
CA ALA A 37 8.38 -1.51 -2.93
C ALA A 37 7.92 -2.96 -3.05
N LEU A 38 7.61 -3.56 -1.90
CA LEU A 38 6.99 -4.88 -1.81
C LEU A 38 5.53 -4.69 -1.38
N VAL A 39 4.62 -5.37 -2.05
CA VAL A 39 3.19 -5.30 -1.72
C VAL A 39 2.58 -6.70 -1.62
N PRO A 40 1.56 -6.90 -0.78
CA PRO A 40 0.81 -8.15 -0.81
C PRO A 40 -0.07 -8.19 -2.07
N SER A 41 -0.52 -9.39 -2.47
CA SER A 41 -1.42 -9.53 -3.63
C SER A 41 -2.72 -8.74 -3.48
N LEU A 42 -3.18 -8.55 -2.25
CA LEU A 42 -4.32 -7.71 -1.91
C LEU A 42 -4.20 -6.28 -2.46
N TRP A 43 -2.99 -5.75 -2.51
CA TRP A 43 -2.73 -4.39 -2.99
C TRP A 43 -3.29 -4.14 -4.39
N ILE A 44 -3.20 -5.13 -5.27
CA ILE A 44 -3.72 -5.00 -6.64
C ILE A 44 -5.23 -4.73 -6.61
N LEU A 45 -5.96 -5.49 -5.79
CA LEU A 45 -7.41 -5.31 -5.66
C LEU A 45 -7.77 -4.00 -4.97
N GLU A 46 -7.01 -3.60 -3.98
CA GLU A 46 -7.24 -2.33 -3.29
C GLU A 46 -7.00 -1.14 -4.22
N MET A 47 -5.96 -1.19 -5.06
CA MET A 47 -5.70 -0.14 -6.04
C MET A 47 -6.83 -0.06 -7.07
N ALA A 48 -7.23 -1.20 -7.63
CA ALA A 48 -8.35 -1.25 -8.58
C ALA A 48 -9.63 -0.71 -7.97
N ASN A 49 -9.96 -1.15 -6.77
CA ASN A 49 -11.18 -0.73 -6.07
C ASN A 49 -11.14 0.75 -5.69
N GLY A 50 -10.00 1.26 -5.25
CA GLY A 50 -9.84 2.68 -4.90
C GLY A 50 -10.10 3.59 -6.09
N LEU A 51 -9.55 3.27 -7.25
CA LEU A 51 -9.78 4.03 -8.48
C LEU A 51 -11.23 3.92 -8.94
N LEU A 52 -11.81 2.73 -8.87
CA LEU A 52 -13.20 2.49 -9.24
C LEU A 52 -14.17 3.29 -8.36
N MET A 53 -13.94 3.29 -7.05
CA MET A 53 -14.78 4.05 -6.12
C MET A 53 -14.62 5.57 -6.31
N ALA A 54 -13.42 6.04 -6.60
CA ALA A 54 -13.18 7.46 -6.88
C ALA A 54 -13.95 7.91 -8.13
N GLU A 55 -13.99 7.07 -9.17
CA GLU A 55 -14.78 7.34 -10.37
C GLU A 55 -16.28 7.39 -10.04
N ARG A 56 -16.78 6.38 -9.33
CA ARG A 56 -18.20 6.29 -8.95
C ARG A 56 -18.67 7.44 -8.09
N ARG A 57 -17.79 7.98 -7.25
CA ARG A 57 -18.08 9.12 -6.38
C ARG A 57 -17.87 10.47 -7.07
N GLY A 58 -17.47 10.49 -8.32
CA GLY A 58 -17.23 11.70 -9.08
C GLY A 58 -15.94 12.44 -8.74
N LYS A 59 -15.02 11.81 -8.01
CA LYS A 59 -13.72 12.41 -7.72
C LYS A 59 -12.79 12.38 -8.93
N LEU A 60 -12.94 11.38 -9.77
CA LEU A 60 -12.17 11.22 -11.01
C LEU A 60 -13.12 11.01 -12.18
N THR A 61 -12.78 11.61 -13.32
CA THR A 61 -13.46 11.34 -14.58
C THR A 61 -12.99 10.00 -15.16
N ALA A 62 -13.74 9.46 -16.12
CA ALA A 62 -13.33 8.24 -16.82
C ALA A 62 -11.96 8.40 -17.51
N ALA A 63 -11.69 9.57 -18.08
CA ALA A 63 -10.40 9.87 -18.71
C ALA A 63 -9.26 9.91 -17.68
N GLU A 64 -9.50 10.49 -16.51
CA GLU A 64 -8.53 10.53 -15.42
C GLU A 64 -8.23 9.13 -14.89
N VAL A 65 -9.26 8.28 -14.76
CA VAL A 65 -9.07 6.88 -14.34
C VAL A 65 -8.24 6.12 -15.36
N ASP A 66 -8.54 6.25 -16.64
CA ASP A 66 -7.80 5.57 -17.71
C ASP A 66 -6.32 5.99 -17.71
N ASN A 67 -6.05 7.29 -17.56
CA ASN A 67 -4.70 7.80 -17.42
C ASN A 67 -4.02 7.28 -16.15
N GLY A 68 -4.74 7.23 -15.05
CA GLY A 68 -4.25 6.69 -13.77
C GLY A 68 -3.87 5.23 -13.88
N LEU A 69 -4.69 4.41 -14.55
CA LEU A 69 -4.40 3.00 -14.77
C LEU A 69 -3.10 2.81 -15.55
N ARG A 70 -2.91 3.57 -16.63
CA ARG A 70 -1.66 3.49 -17.42
C ARG A 70 -0.43 3.89 -16.60
N ARG A 71 -0.54 4.95 -15.80
CA ARG A 71 0.55 5.39 -14.93
C ARG A 71 0.84 4.36 -13.84
N LEU A 72 -0.21 3.77 -13.27
CA LEU A 72 -0.07 2.73 -12.25
C LEU A 72 0.63 1.48 -12.80
N GLU A 73 0.24 1.04 -13.99
CA GLU A 73 0.90 -0.08 -14.67
C GLU A 73 2.39 0.19 -14.87
N ALA A 74 2.74 1.42 -15.24
CA ALA A 74 4.14 1.81 -15.40
C ALA A 74 4.90 1.79 -14.06
N VAL A 75 4.28 2.26 -12.98
CA VAL A 75 4.88 2.25 -11.63
C VAL A 75 5.10 0.80 -11.17
N VAL A 76 4.11 -0.06 -11.38
CA VAL A 76 4.23 -1.49 -11.03
C VAL A 76 5.40 -2.13 -11.79
N ALA A 77 5.48 -1.90 -13.09
CA ALA A 77 6.56 -2.46 -13.91
C ALA A 77 7.95 -1.95 -13.48
N ALA A 78 8.03 -0.70 -13.02
CA ALA A 78 9.31 -0.06 -12.70
C ALA A 78 9.84 -0.42 -11.29
N GLY A 79 8.97 -0.65 -10.29
CA GLY A 79 9.48 -0.76 -8.93
C GLY A 79 8.59 -1.44 -7.90
N ILE A 80 7.54 -2.14 -8.31
CA ILE A 80 6.67 -2.87 -7.38
C ILE A 80 6.86 -4.37 -7.55
N GLU A 81 7.20 -5.05 -6.45
CA GLU A 81 7.23 -6.50 -6.38
C GLU A 81 5.99 -6.98 -5.61
N VAL A 82 5.24 -7.89 -6.20
CA VAL A 82 4.07 -8.49 -5.52
C VAL A 82 4.52 -9.75 -4.80
N ASP A 83 4.18 -9.83 -3.51
CA ASP A 83 4.48 -11.01 -2.70
C ASP A 83 3.70 -12.20 -3.23
N ALA A 84 4.42 -13.24 -3.64
CA ALA A 84 3.86 -14.44 -4.25
C ALA A 84 3.64 -15.58 -3.27
N LEU A 85 3.77 -15.34 -1.98
CA LEU A 85 3.60 -16.40 -0.97
C LEU A 85 2.14 -16.84 -0.84
N ALA A 86 1.98 -18.04 -0.31
CA ALA A 86 0.67 -18.66 -0.17
C ALA A 86 -0.32 -17.78 0.61
N VAL A 87 -1.59 -17.85 0.19
CA VAL A 87 -2.69 -17.19 0.89
C VAL A 87 -2.75 -17.74 2.32
N PRO A 88 -2.88 -16.88 3.36
CA PRO A 88 -2.98 -17.35 4.74
C PRO A 88 -4.26 -18.14 4.97
N THR A 89 -4.23 -19.01 5.95
CA THR A 89 -5.47 -19.62 6.46
C THR A 89 -6.31 -18.54 7.14
N ILE A 90 -7.60 -18.84 7.36
CA ILE A 90 -8.48 -17.90 8.06
C ILE A 90 -7.91 -17.56 9.45
N ARG A 91 -7.39 -18.53 10.16
CA ARG A 91 -6.82 -18.32 11.49
C ARG A 91 -5.55 -17.46 11.44
N GLU A 92 -4.69 -17.70 10.46
CA GLU A 92 -3.47 -16.90 10.26
C GLU A 92 -3.77 -15.44 9.91
N ALA A 93 -4.86 -15.19 9.19
CA ALA A 93 -5.31 -13.84 8.89
C ALA A 93 -6.01 -13.18 10.09
N PHE A 94 -6.79 -13.96 10.85
CA PHE A 94 -7.57 -13.45 11.98
C PHE A 94 -6.71 -13.04 13.17
N ALA A 95 -5.73 -13.85 13.56
CA ALA A 95 -4.96 -13.64 14.78
C ALA A 95 -4.20 -12.31 14.81
N PRO A 96 -3.42 -11.93 13.79
CA PRO A 96 -2.74 -10.63 13.80
C PRO A 96 -3.70 -9.46 13.80
N ALA A 97 -4.82 -9.57 13.09
CA ALA A 97 -5.82 -8.52 13.06
C ALA A 97 -6.44 -8.30 14.45
N GLN A 98 -6.74 -9.37 15.16
CA GLN A 98 -7.25 -9.31 16.51
C GLN A 98 -6.20 -8.73 17.49
N ASP A 99 -4.99 -9.22 17.42
CA ASP A 99 -3.89 -8.80 18.31
C ASP A 99 -3.57 -7.32 18.19
N HIS A 100 -3.62 -6.78 16.96
CA HIS A 100 -3.26 -5.39 16.69
C HIS A 100 -4.48 -4.47 16.53
N GLN A 101 -5.69 -4.99 16.71
CA GLN A 101 -6.93 -4.23 16.56
C GLN A 101 -7.04 -3.57 15.16
N LEU A 102 -6.67 -4.33 14.15
CA LEU A 102 -6.72 -3.92 12.75
C LEU A 102 -7.77 -4.73 12.00
N THR A 103 -8.13 -4.28 10.81
CA THR A 103 -8.83 -5.16 9.86
C THR A 103 -7.87 -6.27 9.41
N ALA A 104 -8.42 -7.38 8.93
CA ALA A 104 -7.59 -8.44 8.36
C ALA A 104 -6.78 -7.93 7.16
N TYR A 105 -7.33 -7.00 6.40
CA TYR A 105 -6.64 -6.39 5.25
C TYR A 105 -5.41 -5.59 5.68
N ASP A 106 -5.54 -4.72 6.67
CA ASP A 106 -4.42 -3.92 7.18
C ASP A 106 -3.37 -4.80 7.86
N ALA A 107 -3.81 -5.85 8.56
CA ALA A 107 -2.90 -6.79 9.21
C ALA A 107 -2.01 -7.53 8.22
N VAL A 108 -2.45 -7.73 6.98
CA VAL A 108 -1.62 -8.36 5.92
C VAL A 108 -0.37 -7.53 5.66
N TYR A 109 -0.50 -6.20 5.61
CA TYR A 109 0.64 -5.30 5.42
C TYR A 109 1.61 -5.35 6.59
N LEU A 110 1.07 -5.33 7.81
CA LEU A 110 1.87 -5.42 9.03
C LEU A 110 2.68 -6.72 9.07
N GLU A 111 2.03 -7.84 8.81
CA GLU A 111 2.68 -9.15 8.82
C GLU A 111 3.73 -9.29 7.71
N LEU A 112 3.47 -8.73 6.54
CA LEU A 112 4.45 -8.71 5.45
C LEU A 112 5.71 -7.94 5.85
N ALA A 113 5.54 -6.75 6.39
CA ALA A 113 6.66 -5.93 6.84
C ALA A 113 7.45 -6.63 7.95
N ARG A 114 6.76 -7.25 8.91
CA ARG A 114 7.39 -7.99 10.00
C ARG A 114 8.19 -9.18 9.49
N ARG A 115 7.59 -9.99 8.62
CA ARG A 115 8.24 -11.19 8.07
C ARG A 115 9.49 -10.86 7.27
N GLU A 116 9.43 -9.79 6.48
CA GLU A 116 10.52 -9.40 5.60
C GLU A 116 11.52 -8.45 6.26
N GLY A 117 11.23 -7.99 7.47
CA GLY A 117 12.12 -7.06 8.18
C GLY A 117 12.22 -5.69 7.50
N LEU A 118 11.16 -5.25 6.85
CA LEU A 118 11.13 -4.00 6.09
C LEU A 118 10.31 -2.92 6.79
N PRO A 119 10.65 -1.64 6.58
CA PRO A 119 9.81 -0.54 7.02
C PRO A 119 8.50 -0.51 6.23
N LEU A 120 7.49 0.16 6.78
CA LEU A 120 6.16 0.25 6.21
C LEU A 120 5.83 1.70 5.85
N ALA A 121 5.34 1.91 4.62
CA ALA A 121 4.82 3.18 4.17
C ALA A 121 3.29 3.13 4.16
N THR A 122 2.65 3.94 5.01
CA THR A 122 1.19 4.03 5.09
C THR A 122 0.75 5.42 5.50
N LEU A 123 -0.43 5.81 5.02
CA LEU A 123 -1.15 7.01 5.48
C LEU A 123 -2.21 6.65 6.54
N ASP A 124 -2.48 5.36 6.73
CA ASP A 124 -3.49 4.91 7.70
C ASP A 124 -2.95 5.03 9.12
N LYS A 125 -3.64 5.81 9.94
CA LYS A 125 -3.22 6.10 11.31
C LYS A 125 -3.21 4.85 12.19
N SER A 126 -4.21 4.01 12.06
CA SER A 126 -4.33 2.78 12.85
C SER A 126 -3.22 1.79 12.51
N LEU A 127 -2.92 1.64 11.23
CA LEU A 127 -1.84 0.77 10.77
C LEU A 127 -0.47 1.31 11.22
N ARG A 128 -0.29 2.61 11.13
CA ARG A 128 0.95 3.26 11.59
C ARG A 128 1.18 3.04 13.09
N THR A 129 0.14 3.20 13.89
CA THR A 129 0.20 2.97 15.35
C THR A 129 0.53 1.51 15.66
N ALA A 130 -0.12 0.58 14.99
CA ALA A 130 0.12 -0.85 15.17
C ALA A 130 1.55 -1.23 14.77
N ALA A 131 2.05 -0.68 13.67
CA ALA A 131 3.42 -0.91 13.21
C ALA A 131 4.44 -0.44 14.24
N ALA A 132 4.26 0.75 14.80
CA ALA A 132 5.15 1.28 15.84
C ALA A 132 5.18 0.36 17.06
N LYS A 133 4.02 -0.12 17.51
CA LYS A 133 3.93 -1.05 18.65
C LYS A 133 4.59 -2.39 18.36
N ALA A 134 4.58 -2.83 17.11
CA ALA A 134 5.20 -4.08 16.68
C ALA A 134 6.69 -3.95 16.38
N GLY A 135 7.27 -2.77 16.55
CA GLY A 135 8.69 -2.52 16.28
C GLY A 135 9.02 -2.36 14.80
N ILE A 136 8.02 -2.12 13.96
CA ILE A 136 8.19 -1.90 12.52
C ILE A 136 8.36 -0.41 12.28
N ARG A 137 9.46 -0.05 11.61
CA ARG A 137 9.77 1.36 11.33
C ARG A 137 8.88 1.92 10.23
N ALA A 138 8.54 3.19 10.36
CA ALA A 138 7.93 3.91 9.26
C ALA A 138 8.98 4.13 8.16
N MET A 139 8.56 4.02 6.91
CA MET A 139 9.42 4.39 5.77
C MET A 139 9.54 5.90 5.72
N VAL A 140 10.74 6.40 5.64
CA VAL A 140 11.05 7.82 5.53
C VAL A 140 12.04 8.09 4.40
#